data_cc3622a02954d0fdc3b5db8a4e699103
#
_entry.id   cc3622a02954d0fdc3b5db8a4e699103
#
_cell.length_a   1.000
_cell.length_b   1.000
_cell.length_c   1.000
_cell.angle_alpha   90.00
_cell.angle_beta   90.00
_cell.angle_gamma   90.00
#
_symmetry.space_group_name_H-M   'P 1'
#
loop_
_entity.id
_entity.type
_entity.pdbx_description
1 polymer ?
#
loop_
_entity_poly.entity_id
_entity_poly.type
_entity_poly.pdbx_seq_one_letter_code
_entity_poly.pdbx_strand_id
1 'polypeptide(L)'
;MKRIGILTAGGDTPTMNATIQGAVVRANQLKVEIVGLIKGFNSLFNPRVPHVHLNPLYQEIPELDPTKGGTMIGSSRDFVDPNKTDELDMVAHRLKRLGIEGLICVGGDGTLNGLQPLAERLPTVLAPKTIDNDLGLNYPEEPNEWVRVHEANSKNGYHYEHRVSNENFDLDYIVNYVTPGYATAVYVTASGVERVRTTAESHRRIAIIEVMGRH
;
A
#
# COMPACT_ATOMS: atom_id res chain seq x y z
N MET A 1 -20.12 4.50 -9.00
CA MET A 1 -19.08 4.97 -8.07
C MET A 1 -18.66 6.35 -8.52
N LYS A 2 -18.80 7.35 -7.66
CA LYS A 2 -18.52 8.75 -8.02
C LYS A 2 -17.22 9.27 -7.40
N ARG A 3 -16.82 8.73 -6.26
CA ARG A 3 -15.64 9.17 -5.53
C ARG A 3 -14.91 7.98 -4.91
N ILE A 4 -13.60 7.93 -5.08
CA ILE A 4 -12.72 6.89 -4.54
C ILE A 4 -11.66 7.56 -3.66
N GLY A 5 -11.38 6.96 -2.51
CA GLY A 5 -10.24 7.30 -1.69
C GLY A 5 -8.99 6.58 -2.18
N ILE A 6 -7.83 7.21 -2.07
CA ILE A 6 -6.52 6.56 -2.22
C ILE A 6 -5.63 6.90 -1.04
N LEU A 7 -4.97 5.92 -0.50
CA LEU A 7 -3.98 6.09 0.57
C LEU A 7 -2.71 5.29 0.28
N THR A 8 -1.62 5.72 0.90
CA THR A 8 -0.33 5.05 0.87
C THR A 8 0.06 4.61 2.27
N ALA A 9 0.51 3.38 2.41
CA ALA A 9 0.83 2.77 3.70
C ALA A 9 2.21 2.09 3.69
N GLY A 10 2.82 2.00 4.89
CA GLY A 10 4.14 1.43 5.07
C GLY A 10 5.28 2.38 4.70
N GLY A 11 6.46 1.84 4.42
CA GLY A 11 7.63 2.62 4.03
C GLY A 11 7.52 3.22 2.63
N ASP A 12 8.24 4.30 2.37
CA ASP A 12 8.27 4.94 1.05
C ASP A 12 8.98 4.06 0.01
N THR A 13 8.47 4.09 -1.20
CA THR A 13 9.09 3.45 -2.36
C THR A 13 9.05 4.38 -3.57
N PRO A 14 9.90 4.18 -4.57
CA PRO A 14 9.90 5.00 -5.78
C PRO A 14 8.59 4.94 -6.60
N THR A 15 7.74 3.95 -6.35
CA THR A 15 6.56 3.68 -7.20
C THR A 15 5.27 4.32 -6.71
N MET A 16 5.25 4.92 -5.51
CA MET A 16 3.98 5.36 -4.90
C MET A 16 3.33 6.52 -5.68
N ASN A 17 4.08 7.55 -6.04
CA ASN A 17 3.54 8.66 -6.84
C ASN A 17 3.10 8.20 -8.23
N ALA A 18 3.84 7.27 -8.86
CA ALA A 18 3.45 6.69 -10.14
C ALA A 18 2.12 5.91 -10.04
N THR A 19 1.92 5.17 -8.94
CA THR A 19 0.67 4.46 -8.67
C THR A 19 -0.50 5.42 -8.47
N ILE A 20 -0.28 6.50 -7.70
CA ILE A 20 -1.29 7.56 -7.50
C ILE A 20 -1.65 8.19 -8.85
N GLN A 21 -0.66 8.55 -9.65
CA GLN A 21 -0.87 9.15 -10.97
C GLN A 21 -1.64 8.22 -11.92
N GLY A 22 -1.28 6.94 -11.97
CA GLY A 22 -2.02 5.95 -12.76
C GLY A 22 -3.50 5.85 -12.35
N ALA A 23 -3.79 5.88 -11.05
CA ALA A 23 -5.16 5.89 -10.54
C ALA A 23 -5.90 7.18 -10.94
N VAL A 24 -5.24 8.33 -10.84
CA VAL A 24 -5.81 9.64 -11.22
C VAL A 24 -6.12 9.70 -12.73
N VAL A 25 -5.19 9.28 -13.57
CA VAL A 25 -5.41 9.24 -15.04
C VAL A 25 -6.62 8.38 -15.38
N ARG A 26 -6.71 7.19 -14.80
CA ARG A 26 -7.85 6.30 -15.04
C ARG A 26 -9.17 6.86 -14.52
N ALA A 27 -9.15 7.48 -13.36
CA ALA A 27 -10.33 8.13 -12.77
C ALA A 27 -10.84 9.29 -13.62
N ASN A 28 -9.93 10.09 -14.20
CA ASN A 28 -10.28 11.17 -15.12
C ASN A 28 -11.03 10.66 -16.36
N GLN A 29 -10.57 9.53 -16.93
CA GLN A 29 -11.24 8.88 -18.06
C GLN A 29 -12.65 8.40 -17.68
N LEU A 30 -12.84 7.92 -16.47
CA LEU A 30 -14.10 7.37 -15.96
C LEU A 30 -15.01 8.43 -15.33
N LYS A 31 -14.56 9.68 -15.24
CA LYS A 31 -15.27 10.77 -14.54
C LYS A 31 -15.56 10.43 -13.07
N VAL A 32 -14.56 9.87 -12.40
CA VAL A 32 -14.55 9.55 -10.98
C VAL A 32 -13.61 10.51 -10.25
N GLU A 33 -14.04 11.01 -9.11
CA GLU A 33 -13.19 11.84 -8.25
C GLU A 33 -12.23 10.96 -7.43
N ILE A 34 -10.96 11.37 -7.33
CA ILE A 34 -9.97 10.75 -6.47
C ILE A 34 -9.61 11.70 -5.32
N VAL A 35 -9.74 11.16 -4.11
CA VAL A 35 -9.40 11.85 -2.86
C VAL A 35 -8.21 11.16 -2.22
N GLY A 36 -7.08 11.84 -2.12
CA GLY A 36 -5.88 11.38 -1.44
C GLY A 36 -6.01 11.56 0.08
N LEU A 37 -5.90 10.47 0.84
CA LEU A 37 -5.96 10.48 2.30
C LEU A 37 -4.56 10.76 2.87
N ILE A 38 -4.41 11.87 3.57
CA ILE A 38 -3.09 12.36 4.03
C ILE A 38 -2.54 11.49 5.16
N LYS A 39 -1.29 11.02 5.01
CA LYS A 39 -0.61 10.11 5.96
C LYS A 39 -1.31 8.75 6.13
N GLY A 40 -1.83 8.20 5.03
CA GLY A 40 -2.32 6.83 4.99
C GLY A 40 -3.46 6.55 5.97
N PHE A 41 -3.39 5.43 6.67
CA PHE A 41 -4.41 5.02 7.65
C PHE A 41 -4.55 6.02 8.82
N ASN A 42 -3.50 6.78 9.16
CA ASN A 42 -3.58 7.81 10.19
C ASN A 42 -4.69 8.84 9.92
N SER A 43 -4.92 9.16 8.64
CA SER A 43 -6.03 10.02 8.23
C SER A 43 -7.39 9.50 8.70
N LEU A 44 -7.60 8.19 8.65
CA LEU A 44 -8.89 7.56 8.95
C LEU A 44 -9.26 7.66 10.44
N PHE A 45 -8.24 7.67 11.31
CA PHE A 45 -8.42 7.83 12.75
C PHE A 45 -8.70 9.27 13.17
N ASN A 46 -8.33 10.23 12.33
CA ASN A 46 -8.62 11.64 12.60
C ASN A 46 -10.10 11.96 12.28
N PRO A 47 -10.87 12.57 13.20
CA PRO A 47 -12.26 12.93 12.95
C PRO A 47 -12.51 13.83 11.74
N ARG A 48 -11.49 14.62 11.35
CA ARG A 48 -11.53 15.52 10.18
C ARG A 48 -11.15 14.83 8.88
N VAL A 49 -10.59 13.61 8.95
CA VAL A 49 -10.08 12.85 7.79
C VAL A 49 -9.30 13.76 6.83
N PRO A 50 -8.07 14.18 7.20
CA PRO A 50 -7.25 15.04 6.33
C PRO A 50 -7.11 14.44 4.95
N HIS A 51 -7.45 15.20 3.92
CA HIS A 51 -7.46 14.72 2.54
C HIS A 51 -7.22 15.85 1.54
N VAL A 52 -6.91 15.48 0.32
CA VAL A 52 -6.73 16.38 -0.82
C VAL A 52 -7.45 15.82 -2.04
N HIS A 53 -8.05 16.68 -2.85
CA HIS A 53 -8.59 16.29 -4.15
C HIS A 53 -7.45 16.19 -5.17
N LEU A 54 -7.25 15.01 -5.75
CA LEU A 54 -6.15 14.74 -6.67
C LEU A 54 -6.50 15.01 -8.15
N ASN A 55 -7.79 15.14 -8.46
CA ASN A 55 -8.26 15.40 -9.82
C ASN A 55 -9.44 16.37 -9.85
N PRO A 56 -9.29 17.57 -9.31
CA PRO A 56 -10.35 18.59 -9.39
C PRO A 56 -10.74 18.82 -10.85
N LEU A 57 -12.05 18.89 -11.10
CA LEU A 57 -12.58 19.01 -12.45
C LEU A 57 -12.12 17.91 -13.44
N TYR A 58 -11.77 16.74 -12.92
CA TYR A 58 -11.21 15.60 -13.69
C TYR A 58 -9.93 15.94 -14.48
N GLN A 59 -9.09 16.76 -13.88
CA GLN A 59 -7.77 17.12 -14.39
C GLN A 59 -6.71 16.74 -13.35
N GLU A 60 -5.52 16.38 -13.82
CA GLU A 60 -4.39 16.11 -12.93
C GLU A 60 -3.92 17.38 -12.26
N ILE A 61 -3.53 17.28 -10.99
CA ILE A 61 -2.90 18.41 -10.30
C ILE A 61 -1.40 18.48 -10.66
N PRO A 62 -0.84 19.69 -10.83
CA PRO A 62 0.56 19.86 -11.27
C PRO A 62 1.59 19.26 -10.31
N GLU A 63 1.25 19.14 -9.04
CA GLU A 63 2.11 18.59 -8.00
C GLU A 63 2.32 17.08 -8.11
N LEU A 64 1.44 16.38 -8.84
CA LEU A 64 1.51 14.94 -9.02
C LEU A 64 2.52 14.57 -10.11
N ASP A 65 3.76 14.34 -9.68
CA ASP A 65 4.87 13.95 -10.54
C ASP A 65 5.20 12.46 -10.34
N PRO A 66 4.89 11.60 -11.33
CA PRO A 66 5.14 10.16 -11.22
C PRO A 66 6.62 9.79 -11.24
N THR A 67 7.51 10.70 -11.64
CA THR A 67 8.94 10.47 -11.69
C THR A 67 9.63 10.68 -10.35
N LYS A 68 8.97 11.37 -9.43
CA LYS A 68 9.45 11.55 -8.06
C LYS A 68 9.13 10.33 -7.20
N GLY A 69 10.14 9.79 -6.53
CA GLY A 69 9.98 8.74 -5.53
C GLY A 69 9.18 9.23 -4.31
N GLY A 70 8.77 8.27 -3.47
CA GLY A 70 7.96 8.55 -2.28
C GLY A 70 6.49 8.79 -2.60
N THR A 71 5.81 9.49 -1.71
CA THR A 71 4.37 9.77 -1.81
C THR A 71 4.05 11.21 -1.48
N MET A 72 3.35 11.90 -2.39
CA MET A 72 2.91 13.28 -2.18
C MET A 72 1.85 13.43 -1.08
N ILE A 73 1.08 12.37 -0.81
CA ILE A 73 0.05 12.37 0.24
C ILE A 73 0.56 11.89 1.59
N GLY A 74 1.82 11.47 1.68
CA GLY A 74 2.43 10.92 2.89
C GLY A 74 1.90 9.53 3.22
N SER A 75 2.69 8.80 4.00
CA SER A 75 2.41 7.42 4.41
C SER A 75 2.42 7.30 5.93
N SER A 76 1.84 6.23 6.45
CA SER A 76 1.98 5.84 7.85
C SER A 76 2.14 4.32 7.96
N ARG A 77 2.65 3.87 9.12
CA ARG A 77 2.68 2.45 9.47
C ARG A 77 1.50 2.04 10.35
N ASP A 78 0.55 2.96 10.55
CA ASP A 78 -0.69 2.65 11.24
C ASP A 78 -1.51 1.66 10.41
N PHE A 79 -2.24 0.81 11.08
CA PHE A 79 -3.17 -0.14 10.47
C PHE A 79 -4.47 -0.17 11.26
N VAL A 80 -5.51 -0.63 10.64
CA VAL A 80 -6.80 -0.81 11.32
C VAL A 80 -6.80 -2.20 11.95
N ASP A 81 -6.93 -2.26 13.27
CA ASP A 81 -6.99 -3.52 14.00
C ASP A 81 -8.25 -4.31 13.59
N PRO A 82 -8.12 -5.51 13.01
CA PRO A 82 -9.25 -6.30 12.53
C PRO A 82 -10.23 -6.68 13.62
N ASN A 83 -9.80 -6.74 14.88
CA ASN A 83 -10.62 -7.12 16.02
C ASN A 83 -11.41 -5.94 16.62
N LYS A 84 -11.06 -4.70 16.24
CA LYS A 84 -11.76 -3.49 16.71
C LYS A 84 -12.91 -3.12 15.79
N THR A 85 -14.00 -3.85 15.89
CA THR A 85 -15.19 -3.66 15.03
C THR A 85 -15.74 -2.24 15.09
N ASP A 86 -15.77 -1.62 16.27
CA ASP A 86 -16.30 -0.27 16.43
C ASP A 86 -15.40 0.77 15.75
N GLU A 87 -14.08 0.56 15.76
CA GLU A 87 -13.11 1.41 15.07
C GLU A 87 -13.24 1.28 13.55
N LEU A 88 -13.39 0.04 13.04
CA LEU A 88 -13.66 -0.25 11.64
C LEU A 88 -14.96 0.39 11.15
N ASP A 89 -16.03 0.28 11.92
CA ASP A 89 -17.33 0.88 11.60
C ASP A 89 -17.25 2.41 11.59
N MET A 90 -16.50 2.99 12.55
CA MET A 90 -16.23 4.42 12.60
C MET A 90 -15.45 4.90 11.37
N VAL A 91 -14.41 4.16 10.96
CA VAL A 91 -13.62 4.46 9.76
C VAL A 91 -14.50 4.41 8.51
N ALA A 92 -15.26 3.35 8.34
CA ALA A 92 -16.18 3.20 7.20
C ALA A 92 -17.23 4.32 7.16
N HIS A 93 -17.78 4.70 8.33
CA HIS A 93 -18.71 5.83 8.42
C HIS A 93 -18.07 7.16 8.02
N ARG A 94 -16.82 7.42 8.43
CA ARG A 94 -16.07 8.63 8.05
C ARG A 94 -15.84 8.70 6.54
N LEU A 95 -15.43 7.61 5.93
CA LEU A 95 -15.26 7.53 4.47
C LEU A 95 -16.58 7.81 3.73
N LYS A 96 -17.67 7.20 4.21
CA LYS A 96 -19.01 7.43 3.65
C LYS A 96 -19.46 8.91 3.78
N ARG A 97 -19.14 9.58 4.87
CA ARG A 97 -19.44 11.02 5.05
C ARG A 97 -18.71 11.90 4.03
N LEU A 98 -17.53 11.50 3.57
CA LEU A 98 -16.79 12.16 2.48
C LEU A 98 -17.32 11.79 1.10
N GLY A 99 -18.34 10.94 1.01
CA GLY A 99 -18.85 10.40 -0.24
C GLY A 99 -17.91 9.40 -0.90
N ILE A 100 -16.95 8.84 -0.16
CA ILE A 100 -16.02 7.83 -0.66
C ILE A 100 -16.74 6.48 -0.71
N GLU A 101 -16.84 5.91 -1.90
CA GLU A 101 -17.57 4.67 -2.19
C GLU A 101 -16.63 3.46 -2.38
N GLY A 102 -15.33 3.69 -2.42
CA GLY A 102 -14.31 2.67 -2.54
C GLY A 102 -12.93 3.20 -2.17
N LEU A 103 -11.97 2.32 -1.92
CA LEU A 103 -10.64 2.67 -1.44
C LEU A 103 -9.56 1.94 -2.24
N ILE A 104 -8.55 2.67 -2.65
CA ILE A 104 -7.30 2.12 -3.18
C ILE A 104 -6.24 2.27 -2.10
N CYS A 105 -5.63 1.17 -1.68
CA CYS A 105 -4.54 1.16 -0.71
C CYS A 105 -3.24 0.80 -1.43
N VAL A 106 -2.28 1.71 -1.43
CA VAL A 106 -0.95 1.47 -1.99
C VAL A 106 -0.05 1.02 -0.86
N GLY A 107 0.32 -0.25 -0.83
CA GLY A 107 1.02 -0.81 0.32
C GLY A 107 1.73 -2.12 0.06
N GLY A 108 2.24 -2.72 1.12
CA GLY A 108 2.86 -4.03 1.16
C GLY A 108 2.00 -5.05 1.92
N ASP A 109 2.64 -6.13 2.35
CA ASP A 109 2.00 -7.24 3.05
C ASP A 109 1.20 -6.80 4.30
N GLY A 110 1.78 -6.05 5.21
CA GLY A 110 1.07 -5.53 6.39
C GLY A 110 -0.14 -4.65 6.06
N THR A 111 -0.14 -3.99 4.89
CA THR A 111 -1.31 -3.22 4.42
C THR A 111 -2.42 -4.14 3.94
N LEU A 112 -2.07 -5.22 3.25
CA LEU A 112 -3.02 -6.24 2.79
C LEU A 112 -3.79 -6.83 3.98
N ASN A 113 -3.08 -7.23 5.02
CA ASN A 113 -3.66 -7.80 6.22
C ASN A 113 -4.61 -6.83 6.95
N GLY A 114 -4.20 -5.56 7.09
CA GLY A 114 -5.04 -4.52 7.70
C GLY A 114 -6.21 -4.06 6.84
N LEU A 115 -6.19 -4.36 5.54
CA LEU A 115 -7.22 -3.92 4.60
C LEU A 115 -8.43 -4.86 4.56
N GLN A 116 -8.24 -6.16 4.79
CA GLN A 116 -9.29 -7.17 4.64
C GLN A 116 -10.56 -6.85 5.44
N PRO A 117 -10.52 -6.50 6.74
CA PRO A 117 -11.72 -6.17 7.50
C PRO A 117 -12.41 -4.90 6.99
N LEU A 118 -11.67 -3.97 6.40
CA LEU A 118 -12.23 -2.78 5.79
C LEU A 118 -12.89 -3.12 4.44
N ALA A 119 -12.34 -4.09 3.70
CA ALA A 119 -12.91 -4.60 2.45
C ALA A 119 -14.31 -5.24 2.63
N GLU A 120 -14.61 -5.71 3.81
CA GLU A 120 -15.95 -6.21 4.14
C GLU A 120 -17.01 -5.10 4.27
N ARG A 121 -16.58 -3.84 4.41
CA ARG A 121 -17.43 -2.67 4.62
C ARG A 121 -17.57 -1.77 3.42
N LEU A 122 -16.56 -1.73 2.57
CA LEU A 122 -16.56 -0.97 1.32
C LEU A 122 -15.62 -1.63 0.30
N PRO A 123 -15.87 -1.47 -1.00
CA PRO A 123 -14.97 -1.98 -2.04
C PRO A 123 -13.56 -1.44 -1.85
N THR A 124 -12.58 -2.32 -1.72
CA THR A 124 -11.17 -1.95 -1.57
C THR A 124 -10.28 -2.72 -2.53
N VAL A 125 -9.20 -2.08 -2.96
CA VAL A 125 -8.18 -2.68 -3.83
C VAL A 125 -6.81 -2.38 -3.25
N LEU A 126 -5.96 -3.40 -3.13
CA LEU A 126 -4.55 -3.23 -2.84
C LEU A 126 -3.77 -3.03 -4.15
N ALA A 127 -2.97 -1.96 -4.19
CA ALA A 127 -1.92 -1.76 -5.18
C ALA A 127 -0.58 -2.09 -4.53
N PRO A 128 0.08 -3.20 -4.89
CA PRO A 128 1.32 -3.62 -4.27
C PRO A 128 2.47 -2.68 -4.65
N LYS A 129 3.31 -2.32 -3.66
CA LYS A 129 4.41 -1.37 -3.85
C LYS A 129 5.72 -1.80 -3.19
N THR A 130 5.73 -2.89 -2.44
CA THR A 130 6.87 -3.28 -1.60
C THR A 130 8.17 -3.45 -2.39
N ILE A 131 9.31 -3.14 -1.72
CA ILE A 131 10.66 -3.46 -2.21
C ILE A 131 11.11 -4.85 -1.75
N ASP A 132 10.42 -5.45 -0.79
CA ASP A 132 10.78 -6.73 -0.20
C ASP A 132 10.46 -7.92 -1.10
N ASN A 133 9.65 -7.73 -2.13
CA ASN A 133 9.15 -8.76 -3.05
C ASN A 133 8.47 -9.93 -2.32
N ASP A 134 7.83 -9.62 -1.21
CA ASP A 134 7.27 -10.55 -0.24
C ASP A 134 5.75 -10.74 -0.36
N LEU A 135 5.14 -10.16 -1.37
CA LEU A 135 3.74 -10.40 -1.68
C LEU A 135 3.59 -11.74 -2.39
N GLY A 136 3.35 -12.78 -1.62
CA GLY A 136 3.06 -14.11 -2.11
C GLY A 136 1.69 -14.15 -2.78
N LEU A 137 1.68 -14.01 -4.11
CA LEU A 137 0.43 -14.00 -4.88
C LEU A 137 -0.14 -15.40 -5.15
N ASN A 138 0.56 -16.46 -4.78
CA ASN A 138 0.16 -17.84 -5.09
C ASN A 138 0.50 -18.83 -3.97
N TYR A 139 0.10 -18.53 -2.75
CA TYR A 139 0.05 -19.55 -1.73
C TYR A 139 -1.24 -20.37 -1.93
N PRO A 140 -1.18 -21.68 -1.87
CA PRO A 140 -2.38 -22.52 -1.88
C PRO A 140 -3.27 -22.27 -0.63
N GLU A 141 -2.66 -21.75 0.45
CA GLU A 141 -3.33 -21.21 1.62
C GLU A 141 -2.97 -19.74 1.74
N GLU A 142 -3.95 -18.87 1.89
CA GLU A 142 -3.72 -17.42 1.98
C GLU A 142 -2.67 -17.09 3.05
N PRO A 143 -1.55 -16.41 2.70
CA PRO A 143 -0.49 -16.07 3.66
C PRO A 143 -0.89 -14.86 4.50
N ASN A 144 -2.08 -14.86 5.04
CA ASN A 144 -2.56 -13.80 5.91
C ASN A 144 -2.01 -14.01 7.32
N GLU A 145 -1.32 -13.01 7.84
CA GLU A 145 -0.97 -12.96 9.27
C GLU A 145 -2.24 -12.97 10.14
N TRP A 146 -3.35 -12.52 9.58
CA TRP A 146 -4.66 -12.51 10.21
C TRP A 146 -5.61 -13.47 9.50
N VAL A 147 -6.08 -14.48 10.22
CA VAL A 147 -7.02 -15.46 9.70
C VAL A 147 -8.37 -15.27 10.35
N ARG A 148 -9.41 -15.30 9.53
CA ARG A 148 -10.78 -15.25 10.03
C ARG A 148 -11.18 -16.61 10.61
N VAL A 149 -11.47 -16.63 11.91
CA VAL A 149 -11.91 -17.82 12.65
C VAL A 149 -13.39 -17.68 13.00
N HIS A 150 -14.16 -18.73 12.74
CA HIS A 150 -15.58 -18.76 13.07
C HIS A 150 -15.79 -18.80 14.58
N GLU A 151 -16.58 -17.86 15.12
CA GLU A 151 -16.93 -17.81 16.53
C GLU A 151 -18.41 -17.47 16.72
N ALA A 152 -19.19 -18.44 17.16
CA ALA A 152 -20.65 -18.32 17.27
C ALA A 152 -21.12 -17.21 18.23
N ASN A 153 -20.31 -16.85 19.22
CA ASN A 153 -20.64 -15.86 20.25
C ASN A 153 -20.11 -14.45 19.97
N SER A 154 -19.40 -14.25 18.84
CA SER A 154 -18.96 -12.92 18.44
C SER A 154 -20.09 -12.14 17.74
N LYS A 155 -20.04 -10.81 17.82
CA LYS A 155 -21.03 -9.90 17.20
C LYS A 155 -21.25 -10.17 15.71
N ASN A 156 -20.21 -10.67 14.99
CA ASN A 156 -20.23 -10.92 13.55
C ASN A 156 -20.15 -12.43 13.20
N GLY A 157 -20.20 -13.32 14.18
CA GLY A 157 -20.03 -14.75 13.99
C GLY A 157 -18.59 -15.21 13.71
N TYR A 158 -17.63 -14.31 13.82
CA TYR A 158 -16.20 -14.60 13.65
C TYR A 158 -15.33 -13.58 14.37
N HIS A 159 -14.05 -13.92 14.57
CA HIS A 159 -12.97 -13.01 14.96
C HIS A 159 -11.74 -13.27 14.09
N TYR A 160 -10.73 -12.39 14.19
CA TYR A 160 -9.47 -12.56 13.50
C TYR A 160 -8.39 -13.02 14.48
N GLU A 161 -7.68 -14.08 14.13
CA GLU A 161 -6.50 -14.55 14.85
C GLU A 161 -5.23 -14.19 14.10
N HIS A 162 -4.24 -13.67 14.83
CA HIS A 162 -2.91 -13.46 14.29
C HIS A 162 -2.18 -14.81 14.24
N ARG A 163 -1.90 -15.29 13.05
CA ARG A 163 -1.02 -16.45 12.84
C ARG A 163 0.41 -15.94 12.64
N VAL A 164 1.29 -16.29 13.55
CA VAL A 164 2.73 -16.18 13.32
C VAL A 164 3.04 -17.19 12.22
N SER A 165 3.45 -16.73 11.05
CA SER A 165 3.86 -17.59 9.97
C SER A 165 5.01 -18.47 10.45
N ASN A 166 4.74 -19.75 10.65
CA ASN A 166 5.79 -20.71 10.90
C ASN A 166 6.62 -20.90 9.63
N GLU A 167 7.79 -20.58 9.67
CA GLU A 167 9.10 -20.63 9.09
C GLU A 167 9.38 -21.58 7.90
N ASN A 168 8.48 -22.41 7.47
CA ASN A 168 8.69 -23.30 6.35
C ASN A 168 7.87 -22.85 5.14
N PHE A 169 8.34 -21.77 4.51
CA PHE A 169 7.89 -21.45 3.15
C PHE A 169 8.45 -22.51 2.22
N ASP A 170 7.59 -23.30 1.63
CA ASP A 170 7.99 -24.16 0.52
C ASP A 170 8.17 -23.28 -0.71
N LEU A 171 9.44 -22.99 -1.02
CA LEU A 171 9.83 -22.14 -2.14
C LEU A 171 9.32 -22.67 -3.50
N ASP A 172 9.01 -23.96 -3.60
CA ASP A 172 8.48 -24.57 -4.83
C ASP A 172 7.04 -24.13 -5.14
N TYR A 173 6.32 -23.61 -4.15
CA TYR A 173 4.96 -23.08 -4.32
C TYR A 173 4.86 -21.55 -4.40
N ILE A 174 5.99 -20.86 -4.27
CA ILE A 174 6.02 -19.39 -4.39
C ILE A 174 6.19 -19.01 -5.85
N VAL A 175 5.14 -18.57 -6.49
CA VAL A 175 5.29 -17.83 -7.76
C VAL A 175 5.57 -16.38 -7.41
N ASN A 176 6.85 -16.01 -7.43
CA ASN A 176 7.28 -14.65 -7.21
C ASN A 176 6.94 -13.78 -8.42
N TYR A 177 5.87 -13.00 -8.31
CA TYR A 177 5.71 -11.84 -9.16
C TYR A 177 6.62 -10.73 -8.67
N VAL A 178 7.32 -10.08 -9.59
CA VAL A 178 8.16 -8.94 -9.25
C VAL A 178 7.27 -7.76 -8.86
N THR A 179 7.36 -7.34 -7.61
CA THR A 179 6.62 -6.16 -7.17
C THR A 179 7.25 -4.89 -7.74
N PRO A 180 6.45 -3.85 -8.09
CA PRO A 180 6.97 -2.63 -8.70
C PRO A 180 8.06 -1.93 -7.88
N GLY A 181 7.95 -1.93 -6.55
CA GLY A 181 8.95 -1.37 -5.65
C GLY A 181 10.27 -2.11 -5.73
N TYR A 182 10.25 -3.46 -5.77
CA TYR A 182 11.44 -4.28 -5.93
C TYR A 182 12.12 -4.03 -7.30
N ALA A 183 11.36 -4.06 -8.39
CA ALA A 183 11.90 -3.80 -9.73
C ALA A 183 12.59 -2.43 -9.80
N THR A 184 11.97 -1.40 -9.23
CA THR A 184 12.55 -0.06 -9.20
C THR A 184 13.79 0.02 -8.30
N ALA A 185 13.77 -0.63 -7.14
CA ALA A 185 14.92 -0.67 -6.23
C ALA A 185 16.14 -1.35 -6.91
N VAL A 186 15.92 -2.47 -7.60
CA VAL A 186 16.98 -3.16 -8.38
C VAL A 186 17.54 -2.23 -9.45
N TYR A 187 16.69 -1.59 -10.24
CA TYR A 187 17.13 -0.67 -11.30
C TYR A 187 17.93 0.51 -10.77
N VAL A 188 17.46 1.18 -9.72
CA VAL A 188 18.14 2.33 -9.11
C VAL A 188 19.47 1.90 -8.51
N THR A 189 19.53 0.74 -7.83
CA THR A 189 20.76 0.21 -7.25
C THR A 189 21.78 -0.13 -8.34
N ALA A 190 21.40 -0.84 -9.39
CA ALA A 190 22.28 -1.16 -10.49
C ALA A 190 22.84 0.10 -11.17
N SER A 191 21.99 1.10 -11.43
CA SER A 191 22.42 2.39 -11.95
C SER A 191 23.37 3.13 -11.01
N GLY A 192 23.18 3.01 -9.71
CA GLY A 192 24.09 3.56 -8.69
C GLY A 192 25.46 2.90 -8.72
N VAL A 193 25.50 1.56 -8.84
CA VAL A 193 26.75 0.79 -8.98
C VAL A 193 27.55 1.26 -10.19
N GLU A 194 26.89 1.35 -11.35
CA GLU A 194 27.55 1.80 -12.58
C GLU A 194 28.17 3.21 -12.44
N ARG A 195 27.46 4.13 -11.81
CA ARG A 195 27.93 5.50 -11.63
C ARG A 195 29.15 5.63 -10.72
N VAL A 196 29.26 4.81 -9.69
CA VAL A 196 30.38 4.85 -8.73
C VAL A 196 31.56 3.97 -9.14
N ARG A 197 31.35 3.04 -10.08
CA ARG A 197 32.34 2.03 -10.48
C ARG A 197 33.65 2.63 -10.91
N THR A 198 33.63 3.51 -11.92
CA THR A 198 34.85 4.11 -12.47
C THR A 198 35.61 4.94 -11.44
N THR A 199 34.89 5.64 -10.57
CA THR A 199 35.50 6.42 -9.49
C THR A 199 36.17 5.49 -8.46
N ALA A 200 35.51 4.42 -8.07
CA ALA A 200 36.06 3.44 -7.13
C ALA A 200 37.32 2.76 -7.72
N GLU A 201 37.28 2.35 -8.97
CA GLU A 201 38.43 1.76 -9.69
C GLU A 201 39.62 2.74 -9.77
N SER A 202 39.36 3.98 -10.23
CA SER A 202 40.40 5.00 -10.43
C SER A 202 41.11 5.38 -9.12
N HIS A 203 40.37 5.42 -8.03
CA HIS A 203 40.88 5.82 -6.71
C HIS A 203 41.22 4.61 -5.82
N ARG A 204 41.13 3.38 -6.35
CA ARG A 204 41.35 2.13 -5.58
C ARG A 204 40.58 2.13 -4.25
N ARG A 205 39.30 2.46 -4.32
CA ARG A 205 38.40 2.57 -3.15
C ARG A 205 37.30 1.54 -3.25
N ILE A 206 36.76 1.19 -2.07
CA ILE A 206 35.55 0.40 -1.95
C ILE A 206 34.35 1.35 -1.89
N ALA A 207 33.33 1.08 -2.65
CA ALA A 207 32.04 1.72 -2.55
C ALA A 207 31.04 0.73 -1.90
N ILE A 208 30.24 1.22 -0.96
CA ILE A 208 29.18 0.46 -0.31
C ILE A 208 27.86 1.12 -0.68
N ILE A 209 26.93 0.33 -1.19
CA ILE A 209 25.58 0.77 -1.50
C ILE A 209 24.65 0.00 -0.57
N GLU A 210 23.95 0.74 0.29
CA GLU A 210 22.94 0.18 1.16
C GLU A 210 21.56 0.29 0.52
N VAL A 211 20.82 -0.81 0.55
CA VAL A 211 19.43 -0.88 0.05
C VAL A 211 18.56 -1.32 1.22
N MET A 212 17.49 -0.59 1.46
CA MET A 212 16.48 -0.97 2.46
C MET A 212 15.69 -2.19 1.98
N GLY A 213 15.24 -3.04 2.91
CA GLY A 213 14.47 -4.25 2.64
C GLY A 213 14.54 -5.23 3.81
N ARG A 214 13.77 -6.32 3.72
CA ARG A 214 13.75 -7.37 4.76
C ARG A 214 14.76 -8.50 4.52
N HIS A 215 15.20 -8.70 3.27
CA HIS A 215 16.05 -9.80 2.86
C HIS A 215 17.24 -9.31 2.06
#